data_f12b479ac35fc3669e315a57666a516d
#
_entry.id   f12b479ac35fc3669e315a57666a516d
#
_cell.length_a   1.000
_cell.length_b   1.000
_cell.length_c   1.000
_cell.angle_alpha   90.00
_cell.angle_beta   90.00
_cell.angle_gamma   90.00
#
_symmetry.space_group_name_H-M   'P 1'
#
loop_
_entity.id
_entity.type
_entity.pdbx_description
1 polymer ?
#
loop_
_entity_poly.entity_id
_entity_poly.type
_entity_poly.pdbx_seq_one_letter_code
_entity_poly.pdbx_strand_id
1 'polypeptide(L)'
;MELPARLREGYGRGVVEIAVEDQGLDAEDLRKRLLETFRAPNYHPPVLPRVALELHELSRQVNVDLSRVAKLAESDPFTAAAVLRRAQSSYYSRGGAPVQSLQQAITRLGLVTISQLFLEVATTARIFRAPGFEDPMERLRKHASAVAHASAIIARHTSLYDEYAFLCGLLHDVGFAASMVALCGTTARAKLPTFEEVRPILLEVHTEAGEIMTKL
;
A
#
# COMPACT_ATOMS: atom_id res chain seq x y z
N MET A 1 -4.59 7.33 26.98
CA MET A 1 -3.66 6.19 26.78
C MET A 1 -2.81 6.55 25.56
N GLU A 2 -1.58 7.00 25.79
CA GLU A 2 -0.68 7.43 24.73
C GLU A 2 -0.24 6.23 23.88
N LEU A 3 -0.19 6.42 22.57
CA LEU A 3 0.33 5.43 21.63
C LEU A 3 1.80 5.12 22.00
N PRO A 4 2.23 3.85 22.01
CA PRO A 4 3.62 3.48 22.26
C PRO A 4 4.55 4.20 21.25
N ALA A 5 5.67 4.72 21.74
CA ALA A 5 6.64 5.48 20.96
C ALA A 5 7.10 4.77 19.65
N ARG A 6 7.10 3.43 19.62
CA ARG A 6 7.45 2.61 18.46
C ARG A 6 6.47 2.73 17.28
N LEU A 7 5.25 3.21 17.48
CA LEU A 7 4.29 3.45 16.40
C LEU A 7 4.47 4.85 15.77
N ARG A 8 5.15 5.77 16.46
CA ARG A 8 5.45 7.10 15.91
C ARG A 8 6.57 7.11 14.88
N GLU A 9 7.45 6.12 14.88
CA GLU A 9 8.59 6.02 13.95
C GLU A 9 8.21 5.46 12.57
N GLY A 10 7.04 4.88 12.41
CA GLY A 10 6.57 4.30 11.13
C GLY A 10 5.67 5.23 10.31
N TYR A 11 5.20 6.32 10.88
CA TYR A 11 4.41 7.32 10.17
C TYR A 11 5.34 8.47 9.79
N GLY A 12 5.45 8.78 8.50
CA GLY A 12 6.27 9.87 7.99
C GLY A 12 6.13 11.14 8.83
N ARG A 13 7.24 11.81 9.10
CA ARG A 13 7.30 13.04 9.91
C ARG A 13 6.79 14.26 9.12
N GLY A 14 5.52 14.25 8.81
CA GLY A 14 4.82 15.38 8.21
C GLY A 14 3.42 15.41 8.79
N VAL A 15 3.34 15.68 10.12
CA VAL A 15 2.06 15.74 10.82
C VAL A 15 1.49 17.14 10.63
N VAL A 16 0.34 17.26 9.98
CA VAL A 16 -0.44 18.50 9.94
C VAL A 16 -1.18 18.64 11.26
N GLU A 17 -0.98 19.72 11.99
CA GLU A 17 -1.87 20.10 13.08
C GLU A 17 -3.19 20.62 12.49
N ILE A 18 -4.19 19.75 12.37
CA ILE A 18 -5.55 20.15 12.03
C ILE A 18 -6.25 20.45 13.35
N ALA A 19 -6.27 21.70 13.75
CA ALA A 19 -7.17 22.14 14.79
C ALA A 19 -8.59 22.11 14.21
N VAL A 20 -9.35 21.07 14.54
CA VAL A 20 -10.81 21.07 14.34
C VAL A 20 -11.38 21.92 15.46
N GLU A 21 -11.50 23.23 15.22
CA GLU A 21 -12.30 24.08 16.09
C GLU A 21 -13.77 23.67 16.00
N ASP A 22 -14.53 23.94 17.04
CA ASP A 22 -15.93 23.53 17.28
C ASP A 22 -16.95 24.10 16.25
N GLN A 23 -16.51 24.68 15.15
CA GLN A 23 -17.30 25.40 14.13
C GLN A 23 -17.57 24.62 12.84
N GLY A 24 -17.47 23.29 12.85
CA GLY A 24 -17.69 22.49 11.65
C GLY A 24 -16.41 22.32 10.81
N LEU A 25 -16.39 21.26 9.99
CA LEU A 25 -15.27 20.96 9.11
C LEU A 25 -15.29 21.97 7.95
N ASP A 26 -14.37 22.93 7.91
CA ASP A 26 -14.17 23.76 6.72
C ASP A 26 -13.46 22.93 5.63
N ALA A 27 -14.22 22.54 4.62
CA ALA A 27 -13.74 21.67 3.54
C ALA A 27 -12.58 22.30 2.76
N GLU A 28 -12.62 23.61 2.52
CA GLU A 28 -11.58 24.31 1.76
C GLU A 28 -10.29 24.42 2.60
N ASP A 29 -10.38 24.71 3.89
CA ASP A 29 -9.23 24.74 4.79
C ASP A 29 -8.61 23.35 4.93
N LEU A 30 -9.42 22.31 5.08
CA LEU A 30 -8.91 20.93 5.17
C LEU A 30 -8.21 20.49 3.87
N ARG A 31 -8.82 20.80 2.72
CA ARG A 31 -8.21 20.55 1.40
C ARG A 31 -6.84 21.23 1.28
N LYS A 32 -6.78 22.51 1.61
CA LYS A 32 -5.55 23.30 1.55
C LYS A 32 -4.46 22.70 2.45
N ARG A 33 -4.78 22.37 3.70
CA ARG A 33 -3.84 21.81 4.67
C ARG A 33 -3.34 20.43 4.24
N LEU A 34 -4.19 19.56 3.67
CA LEU A 34 -3.76 18.28 3.12
C LEU A 34 -2.74 18.46 1.99
N LEU A 35 -3.02 19.36 1.04
CA LEU A 35 -2.09 19.64 -0.06
C LEU A 35 -0.79 20.27 0.42
N GLU A 36 -0.84 21.20 1.37
CA GLU A 36 0.36 21.78 2.00
C GLU A 36 1.21 20.72 2.69
N THR A 37 0.56 19.73 3.34
CA THR A 37 1.28 18.61 3.95
C THR A 37 2.04 17.80 2.92
N PHE A 38 1.38 17.41 1.85
CA PHE A 38 2.03 16.61 0.80
C PHE A 38 3.14 17.35 0.07
N ARG A 39 3.03 18.67 -0.04
CA ARG A 39 4.04 19.54 -0.67
C ARG A 39 5.17 19.95 0.28
N ALA A 40 5.03 19.68 1.57
CA ALA A 40 6.02 20.10 2.56
C ALA A 40 7.37 19.39 2.31
N PRO A 41 8.52 20.11 2.36
CA PRO A 41 9.84 19.52 2.11
C PRO A 41 10.23 18.39 3.08
N ASN A 42 9.59 18.34 4.24
CA ASN A 42 9.78 17.32 5.28
C ASN A 42 8.71 16.22 5.24
N TYR A 43 7.83 16.21 4.26
CA TYR A 43 6.89 15.12 4.07
C TYR A 43 7.63 13.88 3.57
N HIS A 44 7.49 12.78 4.30
CA HIS A 44 8.06 11.50 3.94
C HIS A 44 6.93 10.51 3.74
N PRO A 45 6.51 10.26 2.50
CA PRO A 45 5.48 9.27 2.22
C PRO A 45 5.93 7.87 2.66
N PRO A 46 4.99 7.00 3.06
CA PRO A 46 5.32 5.61 3.31
C PRO A 46 5.80 4.96 2.01
N VAL A 47 7.07 4.55 1.98
CA VAL A 47 7.69 3.90 0.82
C VAL A 47 7.50 2.39 0.86
N LEU A 48 7.38 1.78 -0.32
CA LEU A 48 7.42 0.34 -0.45
C LEU A 48 8.79 -0.20 -0.03
N PRO A 49 8.85 -1.38 0.62
CA PRO A 49 10.12 -2.00 0.94
C PRO A 49 10.95 -2.22 -0.32
N ARG A 50 12.21 -1.88 -0.25
CA ARG A 50 13.17 -2.11 -1.34
C ARG A 50 13.14 -3.55 -1.84
N VAL A 51 13.00 -4.52 -0.94
CA VAL A 51 12.87 -5.95 -1.28
C VAL A 51 11.70 -6.22 -2.23
N ALA A 52 10.53 -5.59 -2.01
CA ALA A 52 9.37 -5.80 -2.87
C ALA A 52 9.61 -5.25 -4.29
N LEU A 53 10.24 -4.09 -4.39
CA LEU A 53 10.61 -3.48 -5.68
C LEU A 53 11.69 -4.29 -6.40
N GLU A 54 12.75 -4.72 -5.70
CA GLU A 54 13.80 -5.55 -6.28
C GLU A 54 13.27 -6.92 -6.76
N LEU A 55 12.34 -7.53 -6.01
CA LEU A 55 11.67 -8.76 -6.44
C LEU A 55 10.81 -8.54 -7.70
N HIS A 56 10.14 -7.40 -7.79
CA HIS A 56 9.36 -7.04 -8.97
C HIS A 56 10.27 -6.88 -10.19
N GLU A 57 11.39 -6.16 -10.07
CA GLU A 57 12.38 -6.02 -11.15
C GLU A 57 12.99 -7.36 -11.56
N LEU A 58 13.36 -8.22 -10.60
CA LEU A 58 13.89 -9.56 -10.88
C LEU A 58 12.85 -10.45 -11.57
N SER A 59 11.57 -10.31 -11.27
CA SER A 59 10.51 -11.12 -11.88
C SER A 59 10.36 -10.91 -13.40
N ARG A 60 10.94 -9.83 -13.92
CA ARG A 60 10.93 -9.44 -15.35
C ARG A 60 12.14 -9.97 -16.14
N GLN A 61 13.15 -10.50 -15.47
CA GLN A 61 14.37 -10.98 -16.11
C GLN A 61 14.21 -12.42 -16.61
N VAL A 62 14.82 -12.73 -17.76
CA VAL A 62 14.65 -14.03 -18.44
C VAL A 62 15.39 -15.17 -17.72
N ASN A 63 16.56 -14.90 -17.14
CA ASN A 63 17.39 -15.91 -16.48
C ASN A 63 17.69 -15.49 -15.05
N VAL A 64 16.80 -15.83 -14.12
CA VAL A 64 16.95 -15.49 -12.71
C VAL A 64 17.25 -16.72 -11.89
N ASP A 65 18.27 -16.63 -11.04
CA ASP A 65 18.54 -17.65 -10.02
C ASP A 65 17.45 -17.57 -8.93
N LEU A 66 16.56 -18.55 -8.93
CA LEU A 66 15.45 -18.63 -7.97
C LEU A 66 15.93 -18.76 -6.53
N SER A 67 17.12 -19.33 -6.28
CA SER A 67 17.69 -19.42 -4.93
C SER A 67 18.10 -18.03 -4.43
N ARG A 68 18.66 -17.19 -5.31
CA ARG A 68 19.00 -15.80 -4.98
C ARG A 68 17.75 -14.99 -4.70
N VAL A 69 16.70 -15.18 -5.49
CA VAL A 69 15.40 -14.52 -5.31
C VAL A 69 14.78 -14.91 -3.97
N ALA A 70 14.80 -16.21 -3.60
CA ALA A 70 14.27 -16.68 -2.33
C ALA A 70 15.01 -16.03 -1.15
N LYS A 71 16.34 -15.97 -1.20
CA LYS A 71 17.17 -15.30 -0.17
C LYS A 71 16.87 -13.80 -0.05
N LEU A 72 16.67 -13.12 -1.19
CA LEU A 72 16.29 -11.71 -1.18
C LEU A 72 14.91 -11.54 -0.52
N ALA A 73 13.93 -12.37 -0.87
CA ALA A 73 12.61 -12.35 -0.26
C ALA A 73 12.65 -12.63 1.26
N GLU A 74 13.51 -13.54 1.71
CA GLU A 74 13.72 -13.88 3.12
C GLU A 74 14.39 -12.76 3.92
N SER A 75 14.99 -11.76 3.27
CA SER A 75 15.59 -10.59 3.95
C SER A 75 14.55 -9.67 4.61
N ASP A 76 13.26 -9.80 4.27
CA ASP A 76 12.14 -9.22 5.03
C ASP A 76 11.27 -10.36 5.60
N PRO A 77 11.61 -10.91 6.78
CA PRO A 77 10.92 -12.07 7.35
C PRO A 77 9.42 -11.85 7.60
N PHE A 78 9.02 -10.60 7.89
CA PHE A 78 7.62 -10.27 8.14
C PHE A 78 6.77 -10.41 6.85
N THR A 79 7.25 -9.78 5.77
CA THR A 79 6.59 -9.88 4.45
C THR A 79 6.68 -11.31 3.92
N ALA A 80 7.82 -11.98 4.07
CA ALA A 80 8.00 -13.38 3.68
C ALA A 80 6.98 -14.32 4.33
N ALA A 81 6.79 -14.22 5.65
CA ALA A 81 5.81 -15.02 6.37
C ALA A 81 4.36 -14.73 5.92
N ALA A 82 4.03 -13.46 5.65
CA ALA A 82 2.71 -13.08 5.15
C ALA A 82 2.46 -13.59 3.73
N VAL A 83 3.47 -13.54 2.85
CA VAL A 83 3.40 -14.10 1.49
C VAL A 83 3.24 -15.61 1.53
N LEU A 84 3.96 -16.32 2.39
CA LEU A 84 3.79 -17.77 2.54
C LEU A 84 2.38 -18.14 2.99
N ARG A 85 1.82 -17.43 3.97
CA ARG A 85 0.41 -17.62 4.38
C ARG A 85 -0.54 -17.39 3.21
N ARG A 86 -0.33 -16.36 2.41
CA ARG A 86 -1.15 -16.05 1.24
C ARG A 86 -1.03 -17.13 0.16
N ALA A 87 0.19 -17.61 -0.09
CA ALA A 87 0.46 -18.69 -1.04
C ALA A 87 -0.20 -20.03 -0.63
N GLN A 88 -0.49 -20.23 0.63
CA GLN A 88 -1.20 -21.40 1.17
C GLN A 88 -2.73 -21.25 1.13
N SER A 89 -3.27 -20.08 0.76
CA SER A 89 -4.72 -19.90 0.63
C SER A 89 -5.31 -20.85 -0.41
N SER A 90 -6.60 -21.16 -0.30
CA SER A 90 -7.30 -22.05 -1.24
C SER A 90 -7.20 -21.61 -2.70
N TYR A 91 -7.11 -20.31 -2.93
CA TYR A 91 -6.93 -19.73 -4.27
C TYR A 91 -5.59 -20.11 -4.91
N TYR A 92 -4.48 -20.06 -4.16
CA TYR A 92 -3.14 -20.36 -4.67
C TYR A 92 -2.72 -21.81 -4.50
N SER A 93 -3.21 -22.51 -3.48
CA SER A 93 -2.84 -23.92 -3.21
C SER A 93 -3.42 -24.89 -4.24
N ARG A 94 -4.58 -24.55 -4.83
CA ARG A 94 -5.31 -25.41 -5.79
C ARG A 94 -5.43 -26.86 -5.33
N GLY A 95 -5.59 -27.09 -4.01
CA GLY A 95 -5.66 -28.42 -3.42
C GLY A 95 -4.32 -29.17 -3.29
N GLY A 96 -3.20 -28.54 -3.64
CA GLY A 96 -1.86 -29.10 -3.45
C GLY A 96 -1.36 -29.06 -2.01
N ALA A 97 -0.30 -29.83 -1.70
CA ALA A 97 0.33 -29.82 -0.38
C ALA A 97 0.78 -28.39 0.02
N PRO A 98 0.73 -28.06 1.32
CA PRO A 98 1.20 -26.76 1.80
C PRO A 98 2.63 -26.48 1.38
N VAL A 99 2.93 -25.26 0.94
CA VAL A 99 4.31 -24.80 0.71
C VAL A 99 4.97 -24.44 2.04
N GLN A 100 6.20 -24.88 2.23
CA GLN A 100 6.95 -24.70 3.48
C GLN A 100 8.07 -23.66 3.35
N SER A 101 8.40 -23.24 2.12
CA SER A 101 9.44 -22.24 1.87
C SER A 101 9.07 -21.31 0.72
N LEU A 102 9.70 -20.14 0.68
CA LEU A 102 9.55 -19.21 -0.45
C LEU A 102 10.06 -19.84 -1.75
N GLN A 103 11.11 -20.62 -1.71
CA GLN A 103 11.61 -21.33 -2.90
C GLN A 103 10.55 -22.29 -3.47
N GLN A 104 9.87 -23.07 -2.60
CA GLN A 104 8.76 -23.91 -3.03
C GLN A 104 7.58 -23.10 -3.58
N ALA A 105 7.27 -21.96 -2.95
CA ALA A 105 6.22 -21.05 -3.42
C ALA A 105 6.57 -20.49 -4.80
N ILE A 106 7.79 -20.02 -5.02
CA ILE A 106 8.28 -19.52 -6.31
C ILE A 106 8.21 -20.61 -7.39
N THR A 107 8.66 -21.82 -7.08
CA THR A 107 8.60 -22.95 -8.03
C THR A 107 7.17 -23.30 -8.42
N ARG A 108 6.22 -23.24 -7.47
CA ARG A 108 4.80 -23.61 -7.71
C ARG A 108 4.01 -22.51 -8.40
N LEU A 109 4.15 -21.27 -7.97
CA LEU A 109 3.31 -20.14 -8.39
C LEU A 109 3.98 -19.28 -9.47
N GLY A 110 5.27 -19.43 -9.65
CA GLY A 110 6.10 -18.58 -10.49
C GLY A 110 6.54 -17.29 -9.78
N LEU A 111 7.65 -16.74 -10.27
CA LEU A 111 8.28 -15.56 -9.69
C LEU A 111 7.39 -14.32 -9.80
N VAL A 112 6.69 -14.14 -10.94
CA VAL A 112 5.76 -13.01 -11.16
C VAL A 112 4.67 -13.00 -10.09
N THR A 113 4.03 -14.13 -9.82
CA THR A 113 2.98 -14.24 -8.79
C THR A 113 3.54 -13.90 -7.40
N ILE A 114 4.72 -14.42 -7.06
CA ILE A 114 5.36 -14.15 -5.77
C ILE A 114 5.73 -12.68 -5.64
N SER A 115 6.27 -12.03 -6.67
CA SER A 115 6.60 -10.60 -6.64
C SER A 115 5.35 -9.74 -6.46
N GLN A 116 4.24 -10.08 -7.12
CA GLN A 116 2.94 -9.41 -6.94
C GLN A 116 2.43 -9.57 -5.51
N LEU A 117 2.55 -10.77 -4.92
CA LEU A 117 2.19 -11.00 -3.51
C LEU A 117 3.06 -10.18 -2.55
N PHE A 118 4.36 -10.04 -2.82
CA PHE A 118 5.24 -9.18 -2.03
C PHE A 118 4.81 -7.72 -2.11
N LEU A 119 4.53 -7.20 -3.28
CA LEU A 119 4.03 -5.83 -3.46
C LEU A 119 2.71 -5.61 -2.71
N GLU A 120 1.75 -6.51 -2.86
CA GLU A 120 0.44 -6.42 -2.21
C GLU A 120 0.56 -6.44 -0.69
N VAL A 121 1.34 -7.38 -0.13
CA VAL A 121 1.54 -7.50 1.32
C VAL A 121 2.29 -6.28 1.87
N ALA A 122 3.34 -5.85 1.18
CA ALA A 122 4.14 -4.69 1.57
C ALA A 122 3.32 -3.40 1.57
N THR A 123 2.50 -3.19 0.53
CA THR A 123 1.59 -2.05 0.42
C THR A 123 0.57 -2.07 1.56
N THR A 124 -0.04 -3.23 1.81
CA THR A 124 -1.00 -3.40 2.91
C THR A 124 -0.38 -3.08 4.27
N ALA A 125 0.82 -3.55 4.52
CA ALA A 125 1.47 -3.39 5.81
C ALA A 125 1.91 -1.94 6.09
N ARG A 126 2.24 -1.17 5.06
CA ARG A 126 2.88 0.14 5.19
C ARG A 126 1.99 1.32 4.82
N ILE A 127 1.10 1.15 3.84
CA ILE A 127 0.31 2.23 3.27
C ILE A 127 -1.13 2.18 3.79
N PHE A 128 -1.77 1.00 3.79
CA PHE A 128 -3.19 0.88 4.14
C PHE A 128 -3.43 0.75 5.65
N ARG A 129 -2.92 1.71 6.44
CA ARG A 129 -3.13 1.78 7.88
C ARG A 129 -3.43 3.21 8.33
N ALA A 130 -4.66 3.50 8.71
CA ALA A 130 -5.08 4.77 9.25
C ALA A 130 -5.99 4.53 10.46
N PRO A 131 -5.48 4.66 11.69
CA PRO A 131 -6.29 4.49 12.90
C PRO A 131 -7.47 5.46 12.92
N GLY A 132 -8.70 4.91 13.05
CA GLY A 132 -9.94 5.69 12.96
C GLY A 132 -10.62 5.62 11.59
N PHE A 133 -9.92 5.11 10.56
CA PHE A 133 -10.45 4.85 9.22
C PHE A 133 -10.28 3.37 8.82
N GLU A 134 -10.36 2.45 9.79
CA GLU A 134 -10.07 1.03 9.56
C GLU A 134 -10.94 0.43 8.45
N ASP A 135 -12.27 0.66 8.50
CA ASP A 135 -13.22 0.14 7.50
C ASP A 135 -13.03 0.76 6.10
N PRO A 136 -12.89 2.09 5.94
CA PRO A 136 -12.53 2.69 4.66
C PRO A 136 -11.20 2.18 4.10
N MET A 137 -10.18 2.03 4.94
CA MET A 137 -8.89 1.49 4.54
C MET A 137 -8.97 0.05 4.07
N GLU A 138 -9.73 -0.80 4.76
CA GLU A 138 -9.93 -2.19 4.35
C GLU A 138 -10.68 -2.29 3.01
N ARG A 139 -11.69 -1.44 2.78
CA ARG A 139 -12.38 -1.34 1.49
C ARG A 139 -11.44 -0.90 0.38
N LEU A 140 -10.65 0.16 0.63
CA LEU A 140 -9.66 0.67 -0.32
C LEU A 140 -8.61 -0.39 -0.66
N ARG A 141 -8.10 -1.10 0.35
CA ARG A 141 -7.14 -2.19 0.17
C ARG A 141 -7.70 -3.30 -0.72
N LYS A 142 -8.94 -3.73 -0.47
CA LYS A 142 -9.61 -4.75 -1.30
C LYS A 142 -9.81 -4.29 -2.73
N HIS A 143 -10.21 -3.02 -2.89
CA HIS A 143 -10.35 -2.39 -4.20
C HIS A 143 -9.02 -2.36 -4.95
N ALA A 144 -7.96 -1.84 -4.33
CA ALA A 144 -6.62 -1.78 -4.92
C ALA A 144 -6.10 -3.17 -5.35
N SER A 145 -6.29 -4.19 -4.49
CA SER A 145 -5.93 -5.58 -4.82
C SER A 145 -6.73 -6.10 -6.02
N ALA A 146 -8.04 -5.90 -6.05
CA ALA A 146 -8.88 -6.34 -7.15
C ALA A 146 -8.52 -5.65 -8.48
N VAL A 147 -8.30 -4.34 -8.45
CA VAL A 147 -7.88 -3.57 -9.63
C VAL A 147 -6.49 -3.98 -10.11
N ALA A 148 -5.54 -4.23 -9.20
CA ALA A 148 -4.20 -4.72 -9.56
C ALA A 148 -4.27 -6.04 -10.36
N HIS A 149 -5.00 -7.02 -9.84
CA HIS A 149 -5.17 -8.31 -10.53
C HIS A 149 -5.94 -8.19 -11.85
N ALA A 150 -7.01 -7.36 -11.88
CA ALA A 150 -7.77 -7.11 -13.10
C ALA A 150 -6.89 -6.44 -14.17
N SER A 151 -6.12 -5.41 -13.80
CA SER A 151 -5.19 -4.72 -14.70
C SER A 151 -4.15 -5.67 -15.29
N ALA A 152 -3.55 -6.54 -14.46
CA ALA A 152 -2.60 -7.55 -14.91
C ALA A 152 -3.23 -8.58 -15.87
N ILE A 153 -4.48 -8.96 -15.65
CA ILE A 153 -5.21 -9.89 -16.54
C ILE A 153 -5.50 -9.20 -17.88
N ILE A 154 -6.03 -7.97 -17.85
CA ILE A 154 -6.37 -7.22 -19.06
C ILE A 154 -5.12 -6.95 -19.90
N ALA A 155 -4.02 -6.54 -19.27
CA ALA A 155 -2.77 -6.24 -19.95
C ALA A 155 -2.25 -7.45 -20.79
N ARG A 156 -2.39 -8.68 -20.27
CA ARG A 156 -2.00 -9.92 -21.00
C ARG A 156 -2.80 -10.17 -22.28
N HIS A 157 -3.98 -9.55 -22.41
CA HIS A 157 -4.88 -9.69 -23.55
C HIS A 157 -4.86 -8.46 -24.47
N THR A 158 -3.96 -7.51 -24.22
CA THR A 158 -3.81 -6.29 -25.00
C THR A 158 -2.38 -6.15 -25.50
N SER A 159 -2.13 -5.22 -26.40
CA SER A 159 -0.78 -4.85 -26.85
C SER A 159 -0.05 -3.91 -25.87
N LEU A 160 -0.65 -3.61 -24.71
CA LEU A 160 -0.06 -2.78 -23.69
C LEU A 160 1.01 -3.55 -22.93
N TYR A 161 2.04 -2.84 -22.47
CA TYR A 161 3.05 -3.42 -21.59
C TYR A 161 2.41 -3.84 -20.26
N ASP A 162 2.35 -5.15 -20.02
CA ASP A 162 1.74 -5.72 -18.81
C ASP A 162 2.61 -5.58 -17.55
N GLU A 163 3.88 -5.22 -17.75
CA GLU A 163 4.90 -5.20 -16.72
C GLU A 163 4.56 -4.33 -15.52
N TYR A 164 3.92 -3.18 -15.74
CA TYR A 164 3.53 -2.25 -14.69
C TYR A 164 2.04 -2.26 -14.39
N ALA A 165 1.25 -2.99 -15.17
CA ALA A 165 -0.21 -2.97 -15.03
C ALA A 165 -0.67 -3.36 -13.63
N PHE A 166 -0.04 -4.37 -13.03
CA PHE A 166 -0.33 -4.75 -11.65
C PHE A 166 0.00 -3.63 -10.66
N LEU A 167 1.18 -3.03 -10.77
CA LEU A 167 1.63 -1.96 -9.87
C LEU A 167 0.77 -0.70 -10.02
N CYS A 168 0.46 -0.31 -11.25
CA CYS A 168 -0.45 0.80 -11.52
C CYS A 168 -1.82 0.55 -10.91
N GLY A 169 -2.38 -0.66 -11.09
CA GLY A 169 -3.64 -1.04 -10.48
C GLY A 169 -3.60 -1.10 -8.95
N LEU A 170 -2.46 -1.45 -8.36
CA LEU A 170 -2.29 -1.48 -6.90
C LEU A 170 -2.21 -0.08 -6.29
N LEU A 171 -1.61 0.86 -6.99
CA LEU A 171 -1.30 2.20 -6.48
C LEU A 171 -2.21 3.31 -7.01
N HIS A 172 -3.16 3.03 -7.92
CA HIS A 172 -3.97 4.07 -8.58
C HIS A 172 -4.70 4.99 -7.60
N ASP A 173 -5.15 4.47 -6.47
CA ASP A 173 -5.88 5.19 -5.43
C ASP A 173 -5.05 5.38 -4.13
N VAL A 174 -3.72 5.23 -4.20
CA VAL A 174 -2.85 5.35 -3.02
C VAL A 174 -2.95 6.71 -2.33
N GLY A 175 -3.33 7.75 -3.06
CA GLY A 175 -3.56 9.09 -2.53
C GLY A 175 -4.71 9.16 -1.52
N PHE A 176 -5.75 8.32 -1.63
CA PHE A 176 -6.78 8.19 -0.59
C PHE A 176 -6.16 7.66 0.72
N ALA A 177 -5.34 6.62 0.62
CA ALA A 177 -4.67 6.07 1.79
C ALA A 177 -3.75 7.10 2.44
N ALA A 178 -2.94 7.81 1.63
CA ALA A 178 -2.06 8.88 2.10
C ALA A 178 -2.84 9.97 2.83
N SER A 179 -3.97 10.42 2.27
CA SER A 179 -4.81 11.46 2.86
C SER A 179 -5.43 11.04 4.18
N MET A 180 -5.95 9.81 4.27
CA MET A 180 -6.45 9.27 5.55
C MET A 180 -5.34 9.13 6.60
N VAL A 181 -4.13 8.71 6.21
CA VAL A 181 -2.96 8.65 7.12
C VAL A 181 -2.58 10.05 7.60
N ALA A 182 -2.55 11.04 6.70
CA ALA A 182 -2.27 12.43 7.07
C ALA A 182 -3.28 12.96 8.10
N LEU A 183 -4.57 12.67 7.94
CA LEU A 183 -5.61 13.03 8.89
C LEU A 183 -5.41 12.37 10.27
N CYS A 184 -4.95 11.12 10.32
CA CYS A 184 -4.73 10.42 11.59
C CYS A 184 -3.55 10.99 12.40
N GLY A 185 -2.56 11.56 11.73
CA GLY A 185 -1.35 12.08 12.37
C GLY A 185 -1.58 13.36 13.17
N THR A 186 -2.70 14.04 12.94
CA THR A 186 -2.90 15.45 13.33
C THR A 186 -3.94 15.64 14.41
N THR A 187 -4.82 14.68 14.63
CA THR A 187 -5.97 14.84 15.52
C THR A 187 -5.96 13.82 16.64
N ALA A 188 -6.28 14.25 17.86
CA ALA A 188 -6.64 13.30 18.91
C ALA A 188 -7.80 12.42 18.39
N ARG A 189 -7.71 11.09 18.52
CA ARG A 189 -8.66 10.11 17.98
C ARG A 189 -10.15 10.44 18.25
N ALA A 190 -10.42 11.17 19.34
CA ALA A 190 -11.75 11.65 19.70
C ALA A 190 -12.29 12.81 18.83
N LYS A 191 -11.45 13.41 17.98
CA LYS A 191 -11.79 14.54 17.12
C LYS A 191 -11.61 14.24 15.62
N LEU A 192 -11.33 12.97 15.24
CA LEU A 192 -11.25 12.60 13.83
C LEU A 192 -12.65 12.72 13.20
N PRO A 193 -12.76 13.40 12.03
CA PRO A 193 -13.99 13.42 11.27
C PRO A 193 -14.32 12.02 10.75
N THR A 194 -15.59 11.75 10.51
CA THR A 194 -16.03 10.51 9.88
C THR A 194 -15.55 10.44 8.42
N PHE A 195 -15.44 9.23 7.88
CA PHE A 195 -15.07 9.07 6.47
C PHE A 195 -16.06 9.77 5.52
N GLU A 196 -17.34 9.75 5.82
CA GLU A 196 -18.38 10.39 4.97
C GLU A 196 -18.24 11.91 4.94
N GLU A 197 -17.82 12.54 6.05
CA GLU A 197 -17.54 13.97 6.11
C GLU A 197 -16.32 14.37 5.29
N VAL A 198 -15.26 13.57 5.28
CA VAL A 198 -14.00 13.90 4.56
C VAL A 198 -13.97 13.37 3.14
N ARG A 199 -14.80 12.40 2.79
CA ARG A 199 -14.80 11.74 1.48
C ARG A 199 -14.85 12.70 0.28
N PRO A 200 -15.68 13.75 0.26
CA PRO A 200 -15.68 14.71 -0.84
C PRO A 200 -14.32 15.38 -1.04
N ILE A 201 -13.66 15.77 0.06
CA ILE A 201 -12.35 16.42 0.05
C ILE A 201 -11.28 15.44 -0.42
N LEU A 202 -11.34 14.19 0.07
CA LEU A 202 -10.41 13.14 -0.36
C LEU A 202 -10.51 12.85 -1.87
N LEU A 203 -11.73 12.91 -2.43
CA LEU A 203 -11.97 12.78 -3.88
C LEU A 203 -11.30 13.91 -4.69
N GLU A 204 -11.15 15.10 -4.14
CA GLU A 204 -10.48 16.21 -4.81
C GLU A 204 -8.95 16.12 -4.74
N VAL A 205 -8.41 15.67 -3.60
CA VAL A 205 -6.95 15.71 -3.34
C VAL A 205 -6.23 14.42 -3.71
N HIS A 206 -6.92 13.26 -3.83
CA HIS A 206 -6.28 11.94 -3.94
C HIS A 206 -5.36 11.82 -5.15
N THR A 207 -5.69 12.46 -6.28
CA THR A 207 -4.87 12.37 -7.49
C THR A 207 -3.52 13.06 -7.29
N GLU A 208 -3.51 14.26 -6.72
CA GLU A 208 -2.28 14.98 -6.43
C GLU A 208 -1.47 14.30 -5.33
N ALA A 209 -2.14 13.84 -4.27
CA ALA A 209 -1.50 13.04 -3.23
C ALA A 209 -0.88 11.76 -3.79
N GLY A 210 -1.59 11.06 -4.68
CA GLY A 210 -1.10 9.86 -5.35
C GLY A 210 0.12 10.14 -6.23
N GLU A 211 0.11 11.23 -6.97
CA GLU A 211 1.25 11.67 -7.79
C GLU A 211 2.50 11.93 -6.91
N ILE A 212 2.33 12.61 -5.79
CA ILE A 212 3.44 12.85 -4.85
C ILE A 212 3.97 11.55 -4.25
N MET A 213 3.06 10.62 -3.90
CA MET A 213 3.42 9.31 -3.35
C MET A 213 4.18 8.42 -4.33
N THR A 214 4.00 8.60 -5.63
CA THR A 214 4.59 7.73 -6.67
C THR A 214 5.80 8.35 -7.37
N LYS A 215 6.16 9.60 -7.09
CA LYS A 215 7.35 10.30 -7.64
C LYS A 215 8.68 9.95 -6.96
N LEU A 216 8.74 8.89 -6.19
CA LEU A 216 9.93 8.47 -5.43
C LEU A 216 10.84 7.56 -6.21
#